data_4a8a7a20777fc951f2e24022c0ba11fd
#
_entry.id   4a8a7a20777fc951f2e24022c0ba11fd
#
_cell.length_a   1.000
_cell.length_b   1.000
_cell.length_c   1.000
_cell.angle_alpha   90.00
_cell.angle_beta   90.00
_cell.angle_gamma   90.00
#
_symmetry.space_group_name_H-M   'P 1'
#
loop_
_entity.id
_entity.type
_entity.pdbx_description
1 polymer ?
#
loop_
_entity_poly.entity_id
_entity_poly.type
_entity_poly.pdbx_seq_one_letter_code
_entity_poly.pdbx_strand_id
1 'polypeptide(L)'
;GLQWWLEATEAALNSGARASEDADILKVSEPVDNFVTTLWKQSSPYNNLCPKDKNDNVCLTGCGATAMAMAINYFKYPDAGTGTGWYSVQTPVNGADPIIESFDNVPIDGQYKWDKMKDSYSNNETAKEVATLMFDCGKSVDMKYSASGSGSKCASIPHALAYNFSYDSLSVNHYIRNYFSDKEWFTFVRNELENKRPIIYSGTDLKNGGHTFLLTGINTDGMVYINWGWGGLANGWFAIDNLYIDKLGYYFAYNQEIVVGLNPQKTPAEGLENTSVWSFSPNYNFALSSNARNELLVNSFFIFNLSWRWFVGELRLIIETEEETPKTSVIPFNDPGDYYYMAGYQGVGVSGGLNISQLLTESGKGTFKFPQGFYRVYFQKKSVEESDWQLIRKYGGNYYCYFSVAADGTVKV
;
A
#
# COMPACT_ATOMS: atom_id res chain seq x y z
N GLY A 1 16.32 25.84 -8.18
CA GLY A 1 15.33 26.04 -9.26
C GLY A 1 15.69 25.25 -10.50
N LEU A 2 16.47 25.79 -11.41
CA LEU A 2 16.77 25.17 -12.72
C LEU A 2 17.59 23.87 -12.58
N GLN A 3 18.56 23.86 -11.67
CA GLN A 3 19.44 22.70 -11.46
C GLN A 3 18.68 21.50 -10.88
N TRP A 4 17.76 21.72 -9.96
CA TRP A 4 16.87 20.68 -9.46
C TRP A 4 15.92 20.14 -10.54
N TRP A 5 15.43 21.05 -11.42
CA TRP A 5 14.59 20.65 -12.56
C TRP A 5 15.35 19.80 -13.57
N LEU A 6 16.62 20.14 -13.83
CA LEU A 6 17.52 19.36 -14.70
C LEU A 6 17.81 17.98 -14.08
N GLU A 7 18.14 17.92 -12.78
CA GLU A 7 18.39 16.65 -12.06
C GLU A 7 17.15 15.78 -11.98
N ALA A 8 15.96 16.36 -11.74
CA ALA A 8 14.69 15.64 -11.76
C ALA A 8 14.31 15.17 -13.18
N THR A 9 14.61 15.98 -14.20
CA THR A 9 14.38 15.63 -15.61
C THR A 9 15.37 14.57 -16.07
N GLU A 10 16.63 14.65 -15.63
CA GLU A 10 17.67 13.66 -15.93
C GLU A 10 17.40 12.32 -15.22
N ALA A 11 16.91 12.36 -13.97
CA ALA A 11 16.42 11.18 -13.25
C ALA A 11 15.17 10.59 -13.91
N ALA A 12 14.26 11.41 -14.40
CA ALA A 12 13.08 10.98 -15.14
C ALA A 12 13.43 10.44 -16.53
N LEU A 13 14.39 11.03 -17.23
CA LEU A 13 14.91 10.53 -18.51
C LEU A 13 15.70 9.24 -18.34
N ASN A 14 16.46 9.10 -17.25
CA ASN A 14 17.19 7.87 -16.92
C ASN A 14 16.27 6.76 -16.40
N SER A 15 15.15 7.11 -15.76
CA SER A 15 14.06 6.17 -15.46
C SER A 15 13.22 5.86 -16.70
N GLY A 16 13.03 6.84 -17.58
CA GLY A 16 12.29 6.71 -18.84
C GLY A 16 12.92 5.75 -19.86
N ALA A 17 14.23 5.54 -19.79
CA ALA A 17 14.90 4.51 -20.61
C ALA A 17 14.59 3.07 -20.12
N ARG A 18 14.16 2.89 -18.87
CA ARG A 18 13.60 1.64 -18.32
C ARG A 18 12.07 1.55 -18.46
N ALA A 19 11.38 2.67 -18.57
CA ALA A 19 9.92 2.75 -18.62
C ALA A 19 9.33 2.27 -19.97
N SER A 20 10.13 2.07 -21.03
CA SER A 20 9.58 1.80 -22.35
C SER A 20 8.96 0.39 -22.51
N GLU A 21 9.49 -0.62 -21.85
CA GLU A 21 8.93 -1.99 -21.93
C GLU A 21 7.79 -2.21 -20.92
N ASP A 22 7.86 -1.63 -19.74
CA ASP A 22 6.85 -1.81 -18.69
C ASP A 22 5.66 -0.86 -18.86
N ALA A 23 5.80 0.30 -19.50
CA ALA A 23 4.68 1.20 -19.80
C ALA A 23 3.66 0.56 -20.78
N ASP A 24 4.09 -0.37 -21.63
CA ASP A 24 3.21 -1.10 -22.54
C ASP A 24 2.22 -2.01 -21.79
N ILE A 25 2.47 -2.35 -20.53
CA ILE A 25 1.56 -3.15 -19.69
C ILE A 25 0.26 -2.41 -19.40
N LEU A 26 0.32 -1.08 -19.28
CA LEU A 26 -0.88 -0.25 -19.08
C LEU A 26 -1.68 -0.02 -20.36
N LYS A 27 -1.14 -0.35 -21.54
CA LYS A 27 -1.89 -0.23 -22.78
C LYS A 27 -2.99 -1.28 -22.83
N VAL A 28 -4.20 -0.83 -23.07
CA VAL A 28 -5.40 -1.67 -23.23
C VAL A 28 -5.91 -1.58 -24.66
N SER A 29 -6.51 -2.67 -25.18
CA SER A 29 -7.14 -2.65 -26.51
C SER A 29 -8.43 -1.84 -26.54
N GLU A 30 -9.19 -1.90 -25.44
CA GLU A 30 -10.44 -1.18 -25.26
C GLU A 30 -10.29 -0.22 -24.08
N PRO A 31 -10.50 1.09 -24.28
CA PRO A 31 -10.39 2.06 -23.20
C PRO A 31 -11.54 1.90 -22.20
N VAL A 32 -11.25 2.18 -20.94
CA VAL A 32 -12.27 2.32 -19.90
C VAL A 32 -12.33 3.79 -19.51
N ASP A 33 -13.40 4.45 -19.94
CA ASP A 33 -13.64 5.85 -19.57
C ASP A 33 -13.83 6.01 -18.06
N ASN A 34 -13.69 7.25 -17.58
CA ASN A 34 -13.98 7.56 -16.20
C ASN A 34 -15.38 7.09 -15.79
N PHE A 35 -15.42 6.13 -14.87
CA PHE A 35 -16.68 5.52 -14.39
C PHE A 35 -17.14 6.04 -13.02
N VAL A 36 -16.37 6.91 -12.34
CA VAL A 36 -16.75 7.57 -11.09
C VAL A 36 -17.04 9.03 -11.36
N THR A 37 -18.31 9.37 -11.42
CA THR A 37 -18.79 10.70 -11.86
C THR A 37 -18.81 11.75 -10.76
N THR A 38 -18.69 11.35 -9.49
CA THR A 38 -18.73 12.26 -8.33
C THR A 38 -17.59 13.27 -8.34
N LEU A 39 -17.94 14.54 -8.16
CA LEU A 39 -17.00 15.67 -8.07
C LEU A 39 -16.99 16.23 -6.64
N TRP A 40 -16.76 15.35 -5.67
CA TRP A 40 -16.76 15.75 -4.27
C TRP A 40 -15.44 16.36 -3.84
N LYS A 41 -15.47 17.10 -2.73
CA LYS A 41 -14.29 17.80 -2.16
C LYS A 41 -14.32 17.74 -0.63
N GLN A 42 -13.24 18.20 0.00
CA GLN A 42 -13.07 18.10 1.45
C GLN A 42 -13.75 19.20 2.26
N SER A 43 -14.19 20.29 1.62
CA SER A 43 -14.80 21.46 2.26
C SER A 43 -16.32 21.48 2.09
N SER A 44 -16.99 22.50 2.62
CA SER A 44 -18.45 22.67 2.51
C SER A 44 -18.99 22.46 1.09
N PRO A 45 -20.15 21.78 0.95
CA PRO A 45 -21.02 21.27 2.04
C PRO A 45 -20.69 19.85 2.53
N TYR A 46 -19.65 19.22 2.00
CA TYR A 46 -19.30 17.81 2.26
C TYR A 46 -18.81 17.58 3.69
N ASN A 47 -18.20 18.58 4.32
CA ASN A 47 -17.69 18.51 5.70
C ASN A 47 -18.68 19.03 6.76
N ASN A 48 -19.93 19.25 6.42
CA ASN A 48 -20.90 19.88 7.35
C ASN A 48 -21.16 19.07 8.63
N LEU A 49 -20.83 17.76 8.65
CA LEU A 49 -20.91 16.91 9.84
C LEU A 49 -19.55 16.60 10.47
N CYS A 50 -18.46 17.08 9.89
CA CYS A 50 -17.15 16.98 10.51
C CYS A 50 -17.08 17.76 11.82
N PRO A 51 -16.25 17.34 12.78
CA PRO A 51 -16.11 18.05 14.04
C PRO A 51 -15.56 19.46 13.84
N LYS A 52 -15.79 20.32 14.82
CA LYS A 52 -15.19 21.63 14.91
C LYS A 52 -13.98 21.59 15.83
N ASP A 53 -13.00 22.44 15.55
CA ASP A 53 -11.89 22.70 16.46
C ASP A 53 -12.32 23.62 17.62
N LYS A 54 -11.45 23.86 18.60
CA LYS A 54 -11.75 24.75 19.75
C LYS A 54 -11.93 26.23 19.36
N ASN A 55 -11.59 26.58 18.13
CA ASN A 55 -11.80 27.92 17.59
C ASN A 55 -13.12 28.01 16.77
N ASP A 56 -13.98 27.00 16.88
CA ASP A 56 -15.28 26.86 16.18
C ASP A 56 -15.17 26.71 14.65
N ASN A 57 -13.97 26.38 14.12
CA ASN A 57 -13.78 26.11 12.69
C ASN A 57 -14.16 24.67 12.37
N VAL A 58 -14.96 24.47 11.33
CA VAL A 58 -15.31 23.13 10.83
C VAL A 58 -14.08 22.50 10.17
N CYS A 59 -13.72 21.29 10.60
CA CYS A 59 -12.59 20.55 10.03
C CYS A 59 -12.91 20.06 8.60
N LEU A 60 -11.88 19.85 7.81
CA LEU A 60 -12.01 19.23 6.48
C LEU A 60 -12.30 17.72 6.61
N THR A 61 -12.95 17.10 5.61
CA THR A 61 -13.23 15.65 5.62
C THR A 61 -11.97 14.79 5.64
N GLY A 62 -10.87 15.29 5.05
CA GLY A 62 -9.66 14.52 4.76
C GLY A 62 -9.73 13.80 3.41
N CYS A 63 -8.59 13.76 2.71
CA CYS A 63 -8.51 13.18 1.37
C CYS A 63 -8.84 11.67 1.35
N GLY A 64 -8.38 10.91 2.37
CA GLY A 64 -8.68 9.49 2.50
C GLY A 64 -10.19 9.22 2.63
N ALA A 65 -10.89 9.96 3.52
CA ALA A 65 -12.33 9.84 3.67
C ALA A 65 -13.09 10.25 2.41
N THR A 66 -12.61 11.31 1.71
CA THR A 66 -13.23 11.79 0.46
C THR A 66 -13.09 10.73 -0.65
N ALA A 67 -11.90 10.16 -0.83
CA ALA A 67 -11.66 9.12 -1.82
C ALA A 67 -12.49 7.85 -1.52
N MET A 68 -12.50 7.40 -0.25
CA MET A 68 -13.35 6.29 0.19
C MET A 68 -14.83 6.54 -0.12
N ALA A 69 -15.35 7.70 0.28
CA ALA A 69 -16.77 8.03 0.11
C ALA A 69 -17.16 8.04 -1.38
N MET A 70 -16.31 8.57 -2.27
CA MET A 70 -16.56 8.52 -3.72
C MET A 70 -16.55 7.09 -4.27
N ALA A 71 -15.60 6.25 -3.81
CA ALA A 71 -15.53 4.84 -4.22
C ALA A 71 -16.74 4.03 -3.70
N ILE A 72 -17.14 4.23 -2.45
CA ILE A 72 -18.31 3.59 -1.84
C ILE A 72 -19.60 4.02 -2.56
N ASN A 73 -19.75 5.32 -2.87
CA ASN A 73 -20.90 5.81 -3.61
C ASN A 73 -20.98 5.26 -5.04
N TYR A 74 -19.87 5.00 -5.69
CA TYR A 74 -19.87 4.36 -7.02
C TYR A 74 -20.58 3.01 -6.99
N PHE A 75 -20.32 2.19 -5.97
CA PHE A 75 -20.98 0.90 -5.81
C PHE A 75 -22.38 1.00 -5.18
N LYS A 76 -22.74 2.15 -4.59
CA LYS A 76 -23.98 2.35 -3.82
C LYS A 76 -24.19 1.24 -2.77
N TYR A 77 -23.15 0.92 -2.03
CA TYR A 77 -23.08 -0.17 -1.06
C TYR A 77 -22.09 0.18 0.07
N PRO A 78 -22.39 -0.17 1.35
CA PRO A 78 -23.64 -0.80 1.86
C PRO A 78 -24.76 0.25 2.09
N ASP A 79 -25.95 -0.21 2.53
CA ASP A 79 -27.04 0.69 2.88
C ASP A 79 -26.83 1.41 4.22
N ALA A 80 -25.93 0.88 5.06
CA ALA A 80 -25.60 1.47 6.36
C ALA A 80 -24.16 1.16 6.76
N GLY A 81 -23.55 2.08 7.51
CA GLY A 81 -22.31 1.83 8.22
C GLY A 81 -22.52 0.92 9.43
N THR A 82 -21.46 0.28 9.91
CA THR A 82 -21.51 -0.62 11.09
C THR A 82 -20.30 -0.44 12.00
N GLY A 83 -20.48 -0.80 13.28
CA GLY A 83 -19.40 -0.78 14.26
C GLY A 83 -19.07 0.60 14.81
N THR A 84 -17.84 0.77 15.22
CA THR A 84 -17.34 2.03 15.81
C THR A 84 -16.01 2.41 15.16
N GLY A 85 -15.66 3.68 15.26
CA GLY A 85 -14.38 4.21 14.83
C GLY A 85 -13.78 5.15 15.88
N TRP A 86 -12.66 5.72 15.51
CA TRP A 86 -11.92 6.68 16.32
C TRP A 86 -11.54 7.90 15.48
N TYR A 87 -11.42 9.05 16.10
CA TYR A 87 -10.82 10.22 15.47
C TYR A 87 -10.23 11.17 16.51
N SER A 88 -9.38 12.08 16.07
CA SER A 88 -8.93 13.20 16.88
C SER A 88 -9.19 14.53 16.20
N VAL A 89 -9.28 15.59 16.98
CA VAL A 89 -9.42 16.97 16.51
C VAL A 89 -8.21 17.76 16.94
N GLN A 90 -7.55 18.41 16.00
CA GLN A 90 -6.38 19.24 16.23
C GLN A 90 -6.76 20.72 16.13
N THR A 91 -6.58 21.46 17.19
CA THR A 91 -6.73 22.91 17.23
C THR A 91 -5.37 23.59 17.19
N PRO A 92 -5.04 24.36 16.13
CA PRO A 92 -3.77 25.07 16.07
C PRO A 92 -3.64 26.10 17.20
N VAL A 93 -2.46 26.21 17.79
CA VAL A 93 -2.12 27.23 18.79
C VAL A 93 -0.89 27.98 18.31
N ASN A 94 -0.98 29.31 18.27
CA ASN A 94 0.14 30.13 17.83
C ASN A 94 1.36 29.95 18.73
N GLY A 95 2.48 29.52 18.15
CA GLY A 95 3.75 29.37 18.85
C GLY A 95 3.84 28.19 19.85
N ALA A 96 2.87 27.27 19.82
CA ALA A 96 2.85 26.07 20.66
C ALA A 96 2.35 24.85 19.89
N ASP A 97 2.48 23.67 20.49
CA ASP A 97 1.92 22.44 19.94
C ASP A 97 0.38 22.54 19.87
N PRO A 98 -0.25 21.91 18.88
CA PRO A 98 -1.69 21.92 18.74
C PRO A 98 -2.36 21.20 19.92
N ILE A 99 -3.53 21.72 20.33
CA ILE A 99 -4.40 21.01 21.27
C ILE A 99 -5.04 19.84 20.53
N ILE A 100 -4.94 18.64 21.10
CA ILE A 100 -5.50 17.41 20.52
C ILE A 100 -6.60 16.88 21.44
N GLU A 101 -7.78 16.66 20.89
CA GLU A 101 -8.90 15.98 21.54
C GLU A 101 -9.16 14.66 20.81
N SER A 102 -9.31 13.57 21.55
CA SER A 102 -9.51 12.23 21.00
C SER A 102 -10.90 11.71 21.35
N PHE A 103 -11.51 11.01 20.42
CA PHE A 103 -12.86 10.47 20.51
C PHE A 103 -12.83 8.99 20.12
N ASP A 104 -13.05 8.12 21.09
CA ASP A 104 -13.01 6.68 20.92
C ASP A 104 -14.42 6.08 20.86
N ASN A 105 -14.53 4.91 20.22
CA ASN A 105 -15.77 4.15 20.13
C ASN A 105 -16.96 4.94 19.56
N VAL A 106 -16.68 5.85 18.62
CA VAL A 106 -17.73 6.67 18.01
C VAL A 106 -18.51 5.81 17.01
N PRO A 107 -19.85 5.73 17.10
CA PRO A 107 -20.64 4.90 16.21
C PRO A 107 -20.47 5.27 14.73
N ILE A 108 -20.41 4.23 13.89
CA ILE A 108 -20.45 4.32 12.43
C ILE A 108 -21.79 3.66 12.04
N ASP A 109 -22.86 4.45 12.06
CA ASP A 109 -24.25 3.99 11.97
C ASP A 109 -25.09 4.77 10.97
N GLY A 110 -24.43 5.52 10.09
CA GLY A 110 -25.07 6.29 9.02
C GLY A 110 -25.91 5.41 8.12
N GLN A 111 -27.13 5.87 7.80
CA GLN A 111 -28.00 5.26 6.81
C GLN A 111 -27.79 5.98 5.47
N TYR A 112 -27.31 5.26 4.47
CA TYR A 112 -26.89 5.87 3.20
C TYR A 112 -28.06 5.83 2.20
N LYS A 113 -28.55 7.00 1.83
CA LYS A 113 -29.61 7.17 0.84
C LYS A 113 -29.01 7.52 -0.50
N TRP A 114 -28.54 6.52 -1.20
CA TRP A 114 -27.78 6.65 -2.45
C TRP A 114 -28.48 7.46 -3.53
N ASP A 115 -29.81 7.34 -3.62
CA ASP A 115 -30.67 8.09 -4.54
C ASP A 115 -30.68 9.61 -4.27
N LYS A 116 -30.29 10.03 -3.07
CA LYS A 116 -30.22 11.45 -2.67
C LYS A 116 -28.82 12.04 -2.75
N MET A 117 -27.82 11.22 -3.09
CA MET A 117 -26.45 11.69 -3.26
C MET A 117 -26.23 12.14 -4.69
N LYS A 118 -25.97 13.46 -4.88
CA LYS A 118 -25.65 14.04 -6.19
C LYS A 118 -24.16 13.93 -6.48
N ASP A 119 -23.81 13.94 -7.76
CA ASP A 119 -22.40 13.94 -8.20
C ASP A 119 -21.64 15.22 -7.78
N SER A 120 -22.35 16.32 -7.62
CA SER A 120 -21.77 17.58 -7.14
C SER A 120 -22.81 18.43 -6.39
N TYR A 121 -22.31 19.32 -5.54
CA TYR A 121 -23.12 20.27 -4.78
C TYR A 121 -22.48 21.65 -4.85
N SER A 122 -23.32 22.68 -4.95
CA SER A 122 -22.87 24.07 -4.71
C SER A 122 -22.65 24.30 -3.22
N ASN A 123 -21.88 25.33 -2.86
CA ASN A 123 -21.59 25.63 -1.46
C ASN A 123 -22.84 26.03 -0.64
N ASN A 124 -23.94 26.42 -1.31
CA ASN A 124 -25.20 26.82 -0.68
C ASN A 124 -26.22 25.68 -0.58
N GLU A 125 -25.89 24.48 -1.11
CA GLU A 125 -26.76 23.30 -1.01
C GLU A 125 -26.49 22.53 0.28
N THR A 126 -27.51 21.78 0.72
CA THR A 126 -27.38 20.84 1.81
C THR A 126 -26.99 19.48 1.25
N ALA A 127 -25.83 18.98 1.68
CA ALA A 127 -25.30 17.67 1.28
C ALA A 127 -25.30 16.66 2.45
N LYS A 128 -26.38 16.63 3.25
CA LYS A 128 -26.46 15.86 4.49
C LYS A 128 -26.09 14.38 4.29
N GLU A 129 -26.63 13.75 3.25
CA GLU A 129 -26.42 12.32 3.02
C GLU A 129 -24.93 12.03 2.70
N VAL A 130 -24.32 12.89 1.85
CA VAL A 130 -22.88 12.78 1.55
C VAL A 130 -22.02 13.14 2.76
N ALA A 131 -22.39 14.17 3.52
CA ALA A 131 -21.66 14.56 4.73
C ALA A 131 -21.69 13.45 5.80
N THR A 132 -22.80 12.69 5.90
CA THR A 132 -22.90 11.51 6.77
C THR A 132 -21.89 10.45 6.34
N LEU A 133 -21.86 10.08 5.05
CA LEU A 133 -20.90 9.10 4.52
C LEU A 133 -19.45 9.57 4.71
N MET A 134 -19.16 10.84 4.42
CA MET A 134 -17.82 11.43 4.59
C MET A 134 -17.34 11.34 6.05
N PHE A 135 -18.21 11.65 7.01
CA PHE A 135 -17.86 11.60 8.43
C PHE A 135 -17.69 10.17 8.91
N ASP A 136 -18.53 9.23 8.45
CA ASP A 136 -18.39 7.80 8.76
C ASP A 136 -17.07 7.24 8.19
N CYS A 137 -16.72 7.58 6.94
CA CYS A 137 -15.42 7.23 6.38
C CYS A 137 -14.27 7.80 7.22
N GLY A 138 -14.37 9.04 7.67
CA GLY A 138 -13.34 9.64 8.52
C GLY A 138 -13.16 8.92 9.86
N LYS A 139 -14.28 8.60 10.55
CA LYS A 139 -14.25 7.83 11.81
C LYS A 139 -13.61 6.46 11.62
N SER A 140 -13.90 5.79 10.50
CA SER A 140 -13.43 4.43 10.23
C SER A 140 -11.94 4.31 9.92
N VAL A 141 -11.27 5.43 9.59
CA VAL A 141 -9.84 5.46 9.24
C VAL A 141 -8.98 6.23 10.24
N ASP A 142 -9.46 6.41 11.46
CA ASP A 142 -8.74 7.11 12.54
C ASP A 142 -8.33 8.53 12.13
N MET A 143 -9.27 9.29 11.55
CA MET A 143 -8.99 10.61 10.99
C MET A 143 -8.46 11.57 12.05
N LYS A 144 -7.36 12.22 11.74
CA LYS A 144 -6.84 13.38 12.47
C LYS A 144 -7.44 14.63 11.84
N TYR A 145 -8.55 15.09 12.39
CA TYR A 145 -9.28 16.24 11.88
C TYR A 145 -8.59 17.55 12.20
N SER A 146 -8.57 18.46 11.22
CA SER A 146 -8.12 19.84 11.38
C SER A 146 -8.84 20.73 10.37
N ALA A 147 -9.04 21.99 10.70
CA ALA A 147 -9.63 22.97 9.79
C ALA A 147 -8.72 23.34 8.61
N SER A 148 -7.40 23.16 8.76
CA SER A 148 -6.40 23.45 7.72
C SER A 148 -6.02 22.25 6.87
N GLY A 149 -6.31 21.01 7.34
CA GLY A 149 -5.98 19.77 6.61
C GLY A 149 -6.13 18.56 7.51
N SER A 150 -7.06 17.67 7.18
CA SER A 150 -7.30 16.41 7.90
C SER A 150 -6.60 15.24 7.19
N GLY A 151 -6.05 14.31 7.96
CA GLY A 151 -5.27 13.20 7.42
C GLY A 151 -5.49 11.88 8.14
N SER A 152 -5.37 10.78 7.39
CA SER A 152 -5.39 9.40 7.86
C SER A 152 -4.34 8.58 7.13
N LYS A 153 -4.08 7.35 7.58
CA LYS A 153 -3.18 6.42 6.88
C LYS A 153 -3.95 5.68 5.79
N CYS A 154 -3.36 5.54 4.60
CA CYS A 154 -3.91 4.71 3.52
C CYS A 154 -4.10 3.24 4.00
N ALA A 155 -3.18 2.75 4.80
CA ALA A 155 -3.19 1.43 5.41
C ALA A 155 -4.42 1.13 6.31
N SER A 156 -5.13 2.15 6.82
CA SER A 156 -6.36 1.95 7.61
C SER A 156 -7.60 1.67 6.73
N ILE A 157 -7.55 2.03 5.45
CA ILE A 157 -8.70 1.96 4.54
C ILE A 157 -9.22 0.54 4.31
N PRO A 158 -8.38 -0.51 4.07
CA PRO A 158 -8.89 -1.86 3.85
C PRO A 158 -9.68 -2.41 5.03
N HIS A 159 -9.18 -2.18 6.26
CA HIS A 159 -9.88 -2.59 7.47
C HIS A 159 -11.24 -1.89 7.57
N ALA A 160 -11.28 -0.57 7.35
CA ALA A 160 -12.51 0.21 7.36
C ALA A 160 -13.53 -0.31 6.33
N LEU A 161 -13.11 -0.54 5.08
CA LEU A 161 -13.97 -1.08 4.04
C LEU A 161 -14.55 -2.44 4.42
N ALA A 162 -13.73 -3.35 4.98
CA ALA A 162 -14.17 -4.68 5.36
C ALA A 162 -15.11 -4.69 6.58
N TYR A 163 -14.74 -3.98 7.65
CA TYR A 163 -15.46 -4.06 8.93
C TYR A 163 -16.58 -3.04 9.08
N ASN A 164 -16.41 -1.84 8.53
CA ASN A 164 -17.40 -0.78 8.70
C ASN A 164 -18.34 -0.64 7.50
N PHE A 165 -17.89 -1.07 6.31
CA PHE A 165 -18.66 -0.94 5.07
C PHE A 165 -18.95 -2.28 4.38
N SER A 166 -18.70 -3.41 5.04
CA SER A 166 -19.07 -4.76 4.61
C SER A 166 -18.51 -5.19 3.23
N TYR A 167 -17.40 -4.61 2.79
CA TYR A 167 -16.68 -5.06 1.60
C TYR A 167 -16.02 -6.43 1.85
N ASP A 168 -15.77 -7.17 0.80
CA ASP A 168 -15.14 -8.48 0.91
C ASP A 168 -13.73 -8.37 1.48
N SER A 169 -13.53 -8.94 2.68
CA SER A 169 -12.26 -8.90 3.41
C SER A 169 -11.14 -9.70 2.74
N LEU A 170 -11.45 -10.62 1.82
CA LEU A 170 -10.46 -11.40 1.09
C LEU A 170 -9.97 -10.66 -0.15
N SER A 171 -10.81 -9.80 -0.74
CA SER A 171 -10.48 -9.04 -1.94
C SER A 171 -9.77 -7.73 -1.66
N VAL A 172 -10.16 -6.99 -0.61
CA VAL A 172 -9.58 -5.67 -0.32
C VAL A 172 -8.14 -5.80 0.18
N ASN A 173 -7.21 -5.22 -0.57
CA ASN A 173 -5.78 -5.24 -0.25
C ASN A 173 -5.17 -3.83 -0.28
N HIS A 174 -4.09 -3.65 0.48
CA HIS A 174 -3.25 -2.46 0.49
C HIS A 174 -1.85 -2.82 0.02
N TYR A 175 -1.34 -2.09 -0.95
CA TYR A 175 -0.01 -2.30 -1.50
C TYR A 175 0.82 -1.03 -1.43
N ILE A 176 2.11 -1.19 -1.08
CA ILE A 176 3.11 -0.12 -1.06
C ILE A 176 4.02 -0.28 -2.27
N ARG A 177 4.10 0.74 -3.11
CA ARG A 177 4.82 0.74 -4.39
C ARG A 177 6.22 0.14 -4.31
N ASN A 178 6.97 0.49 -3.29
CA ASN A 178 8.38 0.13 -3.16
C ASN A 178 8.65 -1.37 -2.98
N TYR A 179 7.62 -2.19 -2.81
CA TYR A 179 7.75 -3.64 -2.69
C TYR A 179 7.39 -4.40 -3.97
N PHE A 180 7.05 -3.67 -5.04
CA PHE A 180 6.62 -4.24 -6.31
C PHE A 180 7.49 -3.74 -7.45
N SER A 181 7.73 -4.58 -8.45
CA SER A 181 8.26 -4.15 -9.73
C SER A 181 7.24 -3.27 -10.47
N ASP A 182 7.69 -2.48 -11.44
CA ASP A 182 6.81 -1.68 -12.28
C ASP A 182 5.79 -2.55 -13.00
N LYS A 183 6.22 -3.71 -13.50
CA LYS A 183 5.38 -4.69 -14.15
C LYS A 183 4.21 -5.14 -13.25
N GLU A 184 4.48 -5.53 -12.01
CA GLU A 184 3.46 -5.96 -11.07
C GLU A 184 2.51 -4.81 -10.72
N TRP A 185 3.05 -3.62 -10.44
CA TRP A 185 2.28 -2.45 -10.09
C TRP A 185 1.30 -2.04 -11.20
N PHE A 186 1.80 -1.98 -12.44
CA PHE A 186 0.98 -1.64 -13.59
C PHE A 186 -0.06 -2.73 -13.87
N THR A 187 0.27 -4.00 -13.63
CA THR A 187 -0.68 -5.10 -13.76
C THR A 187 -1.82 -4.96 -12.76
N PHE A 188 -1.55 -4.60 -11.50
CA PHE A 188 -2.62 -4.33 -10.52
C PHE A 188 -3.53 -3.18 -10.99
N VAL A 189 -2.93 -2.06 -11.39
CA VAL A 189 -3.69 -0.90 -11.85
C VAL A 189 -4.55 -1.23 -13.05
N ARG A 190 -3.99 -1.88 -14.05
CA ARG A 190 -4.70 -2.30 -15.26
C ARG A 190 -5.86 -3.22 -14.92
N ASN A 191 -5.62 -4.29 -14.17
CA ASN A 191 -6.64 -5.28 -13.83
C ASN A 191 -7.83 -4.65 -13.08
N GLU A 192 -7.57 -3.74 -12.14
CA GLU A 192 -8.65 -3.06 -11.43
C GLU A 192 -9.49 -2.17 -12.37
N LEU A 193 -8.83 -1.37 -13.20
CA LEU A 193 -9.52 -0.43 -14.07
C LEU A 193 -10.29 -1.13 -15.22
N GLU A 194 -9.73 -2.18 -15.82
CA GLU A 194 -10.45 -3.00 -16.83
C GLU A 194 -11.70 -3.65 -16.23
N ASN A 195 -11.67 -4.02 -14.93
CA ASN A 195 -12.82 -4.56 -14.20
C ASN A 195 -13.73 -3.48 -13.60
N LYS A 196 -13.50 -2.20 -13.91
CA LYS A 196 -14.25 -1.04 -13.40
C LYS A 196 -14.31 -1.01 -11.86
N ARG A 197 -13.22 -1.38 -11.21
CA ARG A 197 -13.03 -1.20 -9.78
C ARG A 197 -12.17 0.04 -9.54
N PRO A 198 -12.66 1.06 -8.83
CA PRO A 198 -11.88 2.25 -8.53
C PRO A 198 -10.72 1.89 -7.61
N ILE A 199 -9.56 2.48 -7.87
CA ILE A 199 -8.37 2.32 -7.02
C ILE A 199 -8.28 3.54 -6.13
N ILE A 200 -8.19 3.35 -4.82
CA ILE A 200 -7.82 4.42 -3.90
C ILE A 200 -6.30 4.51 -3.91
N TYR A 201 -5.77 5.59 -4.45
CA TYR A 201 -4.35 5.82 -4.64
C TYR A 201 -3.86 6.91 -3.69
N SER A 202 -2.70 6.72 -3.10
CA SER A 202 -2.04 7.72 -2.26
C SER A 202 -0.63 7.97 -2.76
N GLY A 203 -0.19 9.22 -2.70
CA GLY A 203 1.18 9.62 -2.99
C GLY A 203 1.59 10.82 -2.16
N THR A 204 2.88 11.06 -2.05
CA THR A 204 3.44 12.18 -1.30
C THR A 204 4.14 13.15 -2.24
N ASP A 205 3.83 14.43 -2.12
CA ASP A 205 4.63 15.54 -2.61
C ASP A 205 5.56 16.00 -1.48
N LEU A 206 6.85 16.10 -1.74
CA LEU A 206 7.86 16.40 -0.70
C LEU A 206 7.71 17.81 -0.08
N LYS A 207 7.02 18.73 -0.76
CA LYS A 207 6.79 20.10 -0.28
C LYS A 207 5.41 20.28 0.35
N ASN A 208 4.41 19.59 -0.22
CA ASN A 208 2.99 19.84 0.06
C ASN A 208 2.34 18.71 0.88
N GLY A 209 3.07 17.61 1.13
CA GLY A 209 2.58 16.48 1.92
C GLY A 209 1.83 15.42 1.10
N GLY A 210 1.18 14.48 1.79
CA GLY A 210 0.47 13.37 1.18
C GLY A 210 -0.91 13.74 0.66
N HIS A 211 -1.37 13.03 -0.38
CA HIS A 211 -2.72 13.13 -0.89
C HIS A 211 -3.26 11.77 -1.31
N THR A 212 -4.56 11.55 -1.05
CA THR A 212 -5.28 10.32 -1.44
C THR A 212 -6.39 10.69 -2.42
N PHE A 213 -6.47 9.94 -3.53
CA PHE A 213 -7.35 10.22 -4.66
C PHE A 213 -7.79 8.92 -5.34
N LEU A 214 -8.58 8.99 -6.41
CA LEU A 214 -9.05 7.82 -7.15
C LEU A 214 -8.44 7.73 -8.53
N LEU A 215 -8.10 6.50 -8.95
CA LEU A 215 -7.96 6.13 -10.36
C LEU A 215 -9.26 5.48 -10.82
N THR A 216 -9.82 5.96 -11.94
CA THR A 216 -11.20 5.64 -12.35
C THR A 216 -11.38 5.43 -13.84
N GLY A 217 -10.31 5.27 -14.58
CA GLY A 217 -10.31 4.99 -16.02
C GLY A 217 -8.91 4.69 -16.53
N ILE A 218 -8.82 4.04 -17.69
CA ILE A 218 -7.56 3.75 -18.39
C ILE A 218 -7.79 3.85 -19.90
N ASN A 219 -6.89 4.55 -20.60
CA ASN A 219 -7.01 4.69 -22.05
C ASN A 219 -6.02 3.79 -22.81
N THR A 220 -6.13 3.75 -24.14
CA THR A 220 -5.29 2.93 -25.02
C THR A 220 -3.79 3.30 -24.97
N ASP A 221 -3.46 4.51 -24.53
CA ASP A 221 -2.07 4.97 -24.36
C ASP A 221 -1.49 4.58 -23.00
N GLY A 222 -2.28 3.92 -22.12
CA GLY A 222 -1.88 3.54 -20.78
C GLY A 222 -1.95 4.68 -19.75
N MET A 223 -2.61 5.81 -20.12
CA MET A 223 -2.87 6.86 -19.14
C MET A 223 -4.06 6.49 -18.27
N VAL A 224 -4.02 6.87 -17.00
CA VAL A 224 -5.09 6.66 -16.04
C VAL A 224 -5.88 7.95 -15.80
N TYR A 225 -7.21 7.83 -15.66
CA TYR A 225 -8.03 8.98 -15.29
C TYR A 225 -8.00 9.15 -13.77
N ILE A 226 -7.66 10.35 -13.31
CA ILE A 226 -7.56 10.69 -11.90
C ILE A 226 -8.67 11.64 -11.48
N ASN A 227 -9.38 11.25 -10.41
CA ASN A 227 -10.26 12.12 -9.66
C ASN A 227 -9.58 12.51 -8.34
N TRP A 228 -9.11 13.75 -8.27
CA TRP A 228 -8.32 14.26 -7.15
C TRP A 228 -9.12 14.50 -5.86
N GLY A 229 -10.46 14.45 -5.90
CA GLY A 229 -11.27 14.78 -4.73
C GLY A 229 -11.28 16.29 -4.39
N TRP A 230 -11.09 17.15 -5.40
CA TRP A 230 -11.07 18.61 -5.28
C TRP A 230 -12.22 19.28 -6.02
N GLY A 231 -13.38 18.64 -6.05
CA GLY A 231 -14.56 19.19 -6.73
C GLY A 231 -14.43 19.20 -8.25
N GLY A 232 -13.65 18.30 -8.82
CA GLY A 232 -13.36 18.23 -10.24
C GLY A 232 -12.15 19.04 -10.69
N LEU A 233 -11.55 19.84 -9.82
CA LEU A 233 -10.35 20.61 -10.14
C LEU A 233 -9.20 19.67 -10.49
N ALA A 234 -8.57 19.92 -11.63
CA ALA A 234 -7.45 19.15 -12.19
C ALA A 234 -7.74 17.68 -12.52
N ASN A 235 -8.99 17.20 -12.42
CA ASN A 235 -9.32 15.86 -12.89
C ASN A 235 -8.95 15.68 -14.37
N GLY A 236 -8.47 14.49 -14.74
CA GLY A 236 -8.04 14.22 -16.12
C GLY A 236 -7.17 12.98 -16.25
N TRP A 237 -6.54 12.85 -17.41
CA TRP A 237 -5.67 11.74 -17.78
C TRP A 237 -4.22 12.05 -17.41
N PHE A 238 -3.55 11.11 -16.74
CA PHE A 238 -2.17 11.23 -16.28
C PHE A 238 -1.40 9.95 -16.56
N ALA A 239 -0.10 10.08 -16.83
CA ALA A 239 0.82 8.96 -16.75
C ALA A 239 1.04 8.61 -15.26
N ILE A 240 0.89 7.35 -14.90
CA ILE A 240 0.93 6.92 -13.48
C ILE A 240 2.32 7.06 -12.85
N ASP A 241 3.35 7.06 -13.66
CA ASP A 241 4.74 7.30 -13.27
C ASP A 241 5.09 8.79 -13.16
N ASN A 242 4.20 9.68 -13.65
CA ASN A 242 4.36 11.13 -13.63
C ASN A 242 3.08 11.81 -13.13
N LEU A 243 2.83 11.74 -11.82
CA LEU A 243 1.67 12.36 -11.15
C LEU A 243 1.93 13.83 -10.84
N TYR A 244 2.31 14.59 -11.87
CA TYR A 244 2.57 16.01 -11.79
C TYR A 244 1.38 16.84 -12.27
N ILE A 245 0.92 17.76 -11.42
CA ILE A 245 -0.18 18.68 -11.71
C ILE A 245 0.41 20.06 -11.95
N ASP A 246 0.76 20.36 -13.19
CA ASP A 246 1.47 21.57 -13.60
C ASP A 246 0.84 22.86 -13.06
N LYS A 247 -0.46 23.04 -13.23
CA LYS A 247 -1.18 24.24 -12.78
C LYS A 247 -1.14 24.48 -11.27
N LEU A 248 -0.91 23.44 -10.47
CA LEU A 248 -0.90 23.49 -9.01
C LEU A 248 0.50 23.28 -8.42
N GLY A 249 1.46 22.83 -9.23
CA GLY A 249 2.82 22.53 -8.81
C GLY A 249 2.93 21.34 -7.85
N TYR A 250 1.98 20.39 -7.87
CA TYR A 250 2.01 19.18 -7.04
C TYR A 250 2.63 18.02 -7.79
N TYR A 251 3.42 17.20 -7.08
CA TYR A 251 4.06 16.01 -7.61
C TYR A 251 3.96 14.83 -6.63
N PHE A 252 2.94 13.98 -6.79
CA PHE A 252 2.63 12.88 -5.86
C PHE A 252 3.37 11.57 -6.23
N ALA A 253 4.67 11.63 -6.48
CA ALA A 253 5.49 10.51 -6.94
C ALA A 253 6.15 9.70 -5.81
N TYR A 254 6.14 10.19 -4.57
CA TYR A 254 6.82 9.55 -3.46
C TYR A 254 5.84 8.78 -2.59
N ASN A 255 6.34 7.74 -1.89
CA ASN A 255 5.56 6.93 -0.95
C ASN A 255 4.18 6.53 -1.53
N GLN A 256 4.19 6.01 -2.73
CA GLN A 256 2.97 5.62 -3.43
C GLN A 256 2.39 4.34 -2.81
N GLU A 257 1.10 4.36 -2.57
CA GLU A 257 0.32 3.27 -1.99
C GLU A 257 -1.01 3.14 -2.73
N ILE A 258 -1.55 1.92 -2.81
CA ILE A 258 -2.89 1.68 -3.37
C ILE A 258 -3.74 0.80 -2.47
N VAL A 259 -5.03 1.05 -2.48
CA VAL A 259 -6.05 0.11 -2.01
C VAL A 259 -6.82 -0.37 -3.23
N VAL A 260 -6.84 -1.68 -3.41
CA VAL A 260 -7.42 -2.40 -4.55
C VAL A 260 -8.40 -3.46 -4.10
N GLY A 261 -9.12 -4.07 -5.04
CA GLY A 261 -10.05 -5.14 -4.73
C GLY A 261 -11.32 -4.65 -4.05
N LEU A 262 -11.74 -3.42 -4.32
CA LEU A 262 -12.98 -2.87 -3.78
C LEU A 262 -14.17 -3.63 -4.39
N ASN A 263 -14.59 -4.69 -3.69
CA ASN A 263 -15.66 -5.56 -4.12
C ASN A 263 -16.75 -5.66 -3.04
N PRO A 264 -17.96 -5.13 -3.27
CA PRO A 264 -19.08 -5.26 -2.35
C PRO A 264 -19.68 -6.68 -2.32
N GLN A 265 -19.32 -7.56 -3.24
CA GLN A 265 -19.78 -8.94 -3.29
C GLN A 265 -18.88 -9.82 -2.40
N LYS A 266 -19.49 -10.78 -1.70
CA LYS A 266 -18.76 -11.72 -0.81
C LYS A 266 -18.04 -12.87 -1.56
N THR A 267 -17.84 -12.75 -2.85
CA THR A 267 -17.06 -13.67 -3.66
C THR A 267 -15.73 -13.01 -3.99
N PRO A 268 -14.58 -13.67 -3.79
CA PRO A 268 -13.29 -13.10 -4.14
C PRO A 268 -13.30 -12.60 -5.60
N ALA A 269 -12.83 -11.37 -5.81
CA ALA A 269 -12.72 -10.84 -7.16
C ALA A 269 -11.65 -11.63 -7.92
N GLU A 270 -11.99 -12.09 -9.14
CA GLU A 270 -11.03 -12.77 -10.01
C GLU A 270 -9.83 -11.85 -10.33
N GLY A 271 -8.64 -12.43 -10.39
CA GLY A 271 -7.39 -11.72 -10.73
C GLY A 271 -6.72 -10.98 -9.58
N LEU A 272 -7.28 -11.01 -8.38
CA LEU A 272 -6.59 -10.53 -7.18
C LEU A 272 -5.84 -11.71 -6.54
N GLU A 273 -4.52 -11.65 -6.59
CA GLU A 273 -3.72 -12.55 -5.77
C GLU A 273 -4.05 -12.27 -4.29
N ASN A 274 -4.35 -13.33 -3.54
CA ASN A 274 -4.55 -13.26 -2.09
C ASN A 274 -3.18 -13.09 -1.40
N THR A 275 -2.52 -11.99 -1.75
CA THR A 275 -1.17 -11.70 -1.28
C THR A 275 -1.20 -10.93 0.01
N SER A 276 -1.11 -11.65 1.11
CA SER A 276 -0.46 -11.08 2.29
C SER A 276 1.00 -10.79 1.88
N VAL A 277 1.28 -9.56 1.50
CA VAL A 277 2.62 -9.16 1.06
C VAL A 277 3.53 -9.09 2.26
N TRP A 278 4.51 -9.94 2.30
CA TRP A 278 5.56 -9.98 3.30
C TRP A 278 6.78 -9.28 2.76
N SER A 279 7.42 -8.45 3.55
CA SER A 279 8.58 -7.71 3.09
C SER A 279 9.58 -7.39 4.19
N PHE A 280 10.79 -7.04 3.75
CA PHE A 280 11.84 -6.50 4.59
C PHE A 280 11.72 -4.97 4.61
N SER A 281 11.83 -4.37 5.81
CA SER A 281 11.90 -2.92 5.96
C SER A 281 13.14 -2.35 5.26
N PRO A 282 13.06 -1.17 4.65
CA PRO A 282 14.21 -0.50 4.05
C PRO A 282 15.35 -0.23 5.05
N ASN A 283 15.04 -0.03 6.32
CA ASN A 283 16.03 0.22 7.38
C ASN A 283 16.68 -1.05 7.93
N TYR A 284 16.10 -2.23 7.67
CA TYR A 284 16.55 -3.53 8.13
C TYR A 284 16.47 -4.53 6.98
N ASN A 285 17.00 -4.12 5.84
CA ASN A 285 16.95 -4.94 4.63
C ASN A 285 17.87 -6.15 4.80
N PHE A 286 17.37 -7.30 4.34
CA PHE A 286 18.15 -8.52 4.28
C PHE A 286 19.35 -8.34 3.36
N ALA A 287 20.55 -8.51 3.90
CA ALA A 287 21.78 -8.48 3.15
C ALA A 287 22.70 -9.63 3.56
N LEU A 288 23.39 -10.19 2.57
CA LEU A 288 24.40 -11.23 2.78
C LEU A 288 25.77 -10.58 3.03
N SER A 289 26.62 -11.28 3.75
CA SER A 289 28.03 -10.99 3.89
C SER A 289 28.82 -12.27 4.11
N SER A 290 30.15 -12.20 4.03
CA SER A 290 31.04 -13.30 4.41
C SER A 290 32.07 -12.82 5.41
N ASN A 291 32.54 -13.71 6.28
CA ASN A 291 33.61 -13.42 7.23
C ASN A 291 34.97 -13.99 6.78
N ALA A 292 36.00 -13.74 7.57
CA ALA A 292 37.37 -14.25 7.29
C ALA A 292 37.50 -15.78 7.25
N ARG A 293 36.47 -16.50 7.70
CA ARG A 293 36.41 -17.97 7.65
C ARG A 293 35.64 -18.50 6.44
N ASN A 294 35.24 -17.59 5.52
CA ASN A 294 34.35 -17.90 4.39
C ASN A 294 32.99 -18.47 4.82
N GLU A 295 32.51 -18.08 5.99
CA GLU A 295 31.15 -18.38 6.42
C GLU A 295 30.18 -17.40 5.84
N LEU A 296 29.05 -17.88 5.35
CA LEU A 296 27.93 -17.03 4.87
C LEU A 296 27.14 -16.50 6.05
N LEU A 297 27.01 -15.18 6.11
CA LEU A 297 26.29 -14.47 7.14
C LEU A 297 25.13 -13.67 6.56
N VAL A 298 24.10 -13.52 7.35
CA VAL A 298 23.01 -12.58 7.11
C VAL A 298 23.04 -11.55 8.23
N ASN A 299 22.94 -10.28 7.87
CA ASN A 299 22.86 -9.19 8.86
C ASN A 299 21.53 -9.25 9.63
N SER A 300 21.36 -8.37 10.63
CA SER A 300 20.07 -8.15 11.29
C SER A 300 19.01 -7.71 10.28
N PHE A 301 17.82 -8.28 10.36
CA PHE A 301 16.72 -7.96 9.46
C PHE A 301 15.37 -8.08 10.16
N PHE A 302 14.34 -7.54 9.53
CA PHE A 302 12.94 -7.67 9.94
C PHE A 302 12.10 -8.20 8.80
N ILE A 303 11.20 -9.13 9.11
CA ILE A 303 10.12 -9.58 8.22
C ILE A 303 8.83 -8.93 8.71
N PHE A 304 8.15 -8.20 7.82
CA PHE A 304 6.91 -7.49 8.14
C PHE A 304 5.72 -8.15 7.45
N ASN A 305 4.62 -8.26 8.17
CA ASN A 305 3.31 -8.45 7.58
C ASN A 305 2.80 -7.10 7.07
N LEU A 306 2.88 -6.85 5.77
CA LEU A 306 2.36 -5.62 5.15
C LEU A 306 0.88 -5.72 4.76
N SER A 307 0.22 -6.85 5.05
CA SER A 307 -1.22 -6.97 4.98
C SER A 307 -1.86 -6.33 6.21
N TRP A 308 -3.09 -5.83 6.06
CA TRP A 308 -3.92 -5.41 7.17
C TRP A 308 -4.51 -6.60 7.97
N ARG A 309 -4.45 -7.83 7.39
CA ARG A 309 -4.92 -9.08 8.03
C ARG A 309 -3.82 -9.70 8.88
N TRP A 310 -4.25 -10.52 9.84
CA TRP A 310 -3.34 -11.37 10.59
C TRP A 310 -2.69 -12.42 9.69
N PHE A 311 -1.43 -12.69 9.95
CA PHE A 311 -0.76 -13.90 9.47
C PHE A 311 -0.60 -14.90 10.61
N VAL A 312 -0.96 -16.14 10.30
CA VAL A 312 -0.65 -17.29 11.14
C VAL A 312 0.01 -18.32 10.24
N GLY A 313 1.25 -18.72 10.54
CA GLY A 313 1.95 -19.65 9.66
C GLY A 313 3.44 -19.80 9.93
N GLU A 314 4.11 -20.41 8.98
CA GLU A 314 5.54 -20.78 9.04
C GLU A 314 6.37 -19.88 8.15
N LEU A 315 7.64 -19.67 8.54
CA LEU A 315 8.65 -18.91 7.81
C LEU A 315 9.90 -19.77 7.60
N ARG A 316 10.54 -19.67 6.45
CA ARG A 316 11.82 -20.34 6.17
C ARG A 316 12.73 -19.56 5.25
N LEU A 317 14.04 -19.78 5.40
CA LEU A 317 15.07 -19.32 4.48
C LEU A 317 15.42 -20.45 3.54
N ILE A 318 15.55 -20.12 2.26
CA ILE A 318 15.97 -21.05 1.20
C ILE A 318 17.30 -20.60 0.64
N ILE A 319 18.21 -21.57 0.45
CA ILE A 319 19.45 -21.39 -0.29
C ILE A 319 19.44 -22.41 -1.41
N GLU A 320 19.63 -21.98 -2.63
CA GLU A 320 19.43 -22.81 -3.80
C GLU A 320 20.52 -22.53 -4.84
N THR A 321 21.06 -23.59 -5.47
CA THR A 321 22.02 -23.43 -6.57
C THR A 321 21.31 -22.92 -7.83
N GLU A 322 21.99 -22.09 -8.62
CA GLU A 322 21.51 -21.63 -9.93
C GLU A 322 21.86 -22.66 -11.03
N GLU A 323 21.29 -23.84 -10.95
CA GLU A 323 21.44 -24.94 -11.89
C GLU A 323 20.09 -25.34 -12.47
N GLU A 324 20.05 -26.08 -13.60
CA GLU A 324 18.78 -26.58 -14.17
C GLU A 324 18.02 -27.49 -13.18
N THR A 325 18.76 -28.22 -12.33
CA THR A 325 18.18 -29.00 -11.23
C THR A 325 18.74 -28.47 -9.92
N PRO A 326 18.06 -27.49 -9.32
CA PRO A 326 18.58 -26.81 -8.13
C PRO A 326 18.73 -27.74 -6.93
N LYS A 327 19.83 -27.59 -6.22
CA LYS A 327 20.05 -28.21 -4.90
C LYS A 327 19.63 -27.19 -3.86
N THR A 328 18.65 -27.56 -3.03
CA THR A 328 18.03 -26.67 -2.07
C THR A 328 18.41 -27.04 -0.65
N SER A 329 18.85 -26.06 0.13
CA SER A 329 18.97 -26.12 1.59
C SER A 329 17.88 -25.27 2.22
N VAL A 330 17.24 -25.79 3.26
CA VAL A 330 16.11 -25.14 3.95
C VAL A 330 16.48 -24.88 5.41
N ILE A 331 16.31 -23.66 5.87
CA ILE A 331 16.45 -23.28 7.28
C ILE A 331 15.08 -22.83 7.78
N PRO A 332 14.34 -23.65 8.54
CA PRO A 332 13.10 -23.22 9.17
C PRO A 332 13.40 -22.22 10.28
N PHE A 333 12.51 -21.24 10.49
CA PHE A 333 12.63 -20.29 11.60
C PHE A 333 11.82 -20.71 12.83
N ASN A 334 10.97 -21.68 12.68
CA ASN A 334 10.14 -22.26 13.74
C ASN A 334 10.13 -23.78 13.57
N ASP A 335 9.90 -24.50 14.67
CA ASP A 335 9.71 -25.94 14.62
C ASP A 335 8.41 -26.29 13.87
N PRO A 336 8.34 -27.46 13.21
CA PRO A 336 7.13 -27.88 12.51
C PRO A 336 5.92 -27.89 13.44
N GLY A 337 4.88 -27.15 13.05
CA GLY A 337 3.65 -27.01 13.84
C GLY A 337 3.64 -25.84 14.82
N ASP A 338 4.76 -25.17 15.04
CA ASP A 338 4.80 -23.88 15.71
C ASP A 338 4.57 -22.76 14.70
N TYR A 339 3.64 -21.86 14.97
CA TYR A 339 3.28 -20.80 14.06
C TYR A 339 3.66 -19.43 14.57
N TYR A 340 4.09 -18.56 13.66
CA TYR A 340 4.13 -17.12 13.91
C TYR A 340 2.73 -16.54 13.86
N TYR A 341 2.43 -15.65 14.82
CA TYR A 341 1.19 -14.87 14.89
C TYR A 341 1.57 -13.41 14.73
N MET A 342 1.30 -12.84 13.55
CA MET A 342 1.65 -11.46 13.27
C MET A 342 0.42 -10.68 12.86
N ALA A 343 0.08 -9.66 13.64
CA ALA A 343 -0.97 -8.72 13.29
C ALA A 343 -0.61 -7.95 12.01
N GLY A 344 -1.60 -7.35 11.38
CA GLY A 344 -1.37 -6.49 10.23
C GLY A 344 -0.38 -5.37 10.57
N TYR A 345 0.55 -5.11 9.64
CA TYR A 345 1.62 -4.11 9.76
C TYR A 345 2.58 -4.31 10.93
N GLN A 346 2.64 -5.52 11.48
CA GLN A 346 3.64 -5.91 12.47
C GLN A 346 4.72 -6.79 11.85
N GLY A 347 5.86 -6.88 12.53
CA GLY A 347 7.00 -7.66 12.08
C GLY A 347 7.69 -8.44 13.18
N VAL A 348 8.46 -9.44 12.76
CA VAL A 348 9.41 -10.17 13.60
C VAL A 348 10.83 -9.80 13.18
N GLY A 349 11.71 -9.60 14.16
CA GLY A 349 13.10 -9.23 13.93
C GLY A 349 14.06 -10.34 14.29
N VAL A 350 15.12 -10.47 13.50
CA VAL A 350 16.31 -11.27 13.84
C VAL A 350 17.42 -10.29 14.17
N SER A 351 17.67 -10.11 15.46
CA SER A 351 18.75 -9.25 15.95
C SER A 351 20.08 -10.03 15.96
N GLY A 352 21.19 -9.33 15.67
CA GLY A 352 22.53 -9.92 15.66
C GLY A 352 22.87 -10.71 14.40
N GLY A 353 21.92 -10.85 13.47
CA GLY A 353 22.09 -11.60 12.22
C GLY A 353 22.10 -13.13 12.43
N LEU A 354 22.33 -13.85 11.34
CA LEU A 354 22.41 -15.32 11.32
C LEU A 354 23.71 -15.76 10.67
N ASN A 355 24.38 -16.76 11.26
CA ASN A 355 25.46 -17.49 10.59
C ASN A 355 24.85 -18.70 9.88
N ILE A 356 24.58 -18.54 8.58
CA ILE A 356 23.94 -19.58 7.76
C ILE A 356 24.82 -20.82 7.68
N SER A 357 26.14 -20.63 7.55
CA SER A 357 27.08 -21.75 7.48
C SER A 357 27.09 -22.60 8.76
N GLN A 358 26.77 -22.03 9.91
CA GLN A 358 26.62 -22.79 11.16
C GLN A 358 25.24 -23.45 11.27
N LEU A 359 24.17 -22.77 10.84
CA LEU A 359 22.80 -23.31 10.89
C LEU A 359 22.62 -24.57 10.00
N LEU A 360 23.38 -24.67 8.92
CA LEU A 360 23.30 -25.81 7.99
C LEU A 360 24.09 -27.05 8.45
N THR A 361 24.74 -27.00 9.59
CA THR A 361 25.44 -28.19 10.11
C THR A 361 24.49 -29.13 10.85
N GLU A 362 24.43 -30.41 10.51
CA GLU A 362 23.53 -31.41 11.10
C GLU A 362 23.63 -31.54 12.62
N SER A 363 24.76 -31.17 13.21
CA SER A 363 25.00 -31.26 14.66
C SER A 363 25.04 -29.92 15.38
N GLY A 364 24.83 -28.79 14.66
CA GLY A 364 25.06 -27.43 15.18
C GLY A 364 26.53 -27.16 15.58
N LYS A 365 27.43 -28.04 15.27
CA LYS A 365 28.88 -27.92 15.51
C LYS A 365 29.64 -27.98 14.20
N GLY A 366 30.47 -26.94 13.97
CA GLY A 366 31.27 -26.83 12.75
C GLY A 366 30.68 -25.78 11.77
N THR A 367 31.18 -25.84 10.54
CA THR A 367 30.79 -24.88 9.50
C THR A 367 30.47 -25.67 8.22
N PHE A 368 29.25 -25.47 7.72
CA PHE A 368 28.87 -25.99 6.41
C PHE A 368 29.64 -25.23 5.33
N LYS A 369 30.32 -25.98 4.46
CA LYS A 369 31.02 -25.42 3.30
C LYS A 369 30.19 -25.61 2.06
N PHE A 370 29.78 -24.51 1.47
CA PHE A 370 29.09 -24.55 0.20
C PHE A 370 30.03 -25.03 -0.92
N PRO A 371 29.60 -25.96 -1.78
CA PRO A 371 30.33 -26.32 -3.00
C PRO A 371 30.58 -25.08 -3.89
N GLN A 372 31.58 -25.21 -4.78
CA GLN A 372 31.76 -24.18 -5.83
C GLN A 372 30.50 -24.03 -6.65
N GLY A 373 30.07 -22.76 -6.87
CA GLY A 373 28.86 -22.48 -7.65
C GLY A 373 28.27 -21.09 -7.38
N PHE A 374 27.17 -20.86 -8.05
CA PHE A 374 26.32 -19.65 -7.86
C PHE A 374 25.07 -20.05 -7.10
N TYR A 375 24.65 -19.17 -6.19
CA TYR A 375 23.55 -19.44 -5.27
C TYR A 375 22.63 -18.23 -5.18
N ARG A 376 21.32 -18.51 -5.03
CA ARG A 376 20.32 -17.54 -4.62
C ARG A 376 19.80 -17.85 -3.23
N VAL A 377 19.49 -16.79 -2.48
CA VAL A 377 18.98 -16.85 -1.11
C VAL A 377 17.70 -16.06 -1.06
N TYR A 378 16.65 -16.65 -0.50
CA TYR A 378 15.35 -16.02 -0.40
C TYR A 378 14.52 -16.56 0.75
N PHE A 379 13.47 -15.86 1.11
CA PHE A 379 12.56 -16.28 2.16
C PHE A 379 11.23 -16.73 1.60
N GLN A 380 10.62 -17.67 2.30
CA GLN A 380 9.28 -18.14 2.02
C GLN A 380 8.44 -18.12 3.29
N LYS A 381 7.15 -17.88 3.08
CA LYS A 381 6.09 -18.02 4.06
C LYS A 381 5.09 -19.07 3.62
N LYS A 382 4.39 -19.65 4.58
CA LYS A 382 3.21 -20.48 4.34
C LYS A 382 2.21 -20.22 5.45
N SER A 383 1.07 -19.61 5.14
CA SER A 383 0.00 -19.46 6.13
C SER A 383 -0.71 -20.79 6.35
N VAL A 384 -1.44 -20.90 7.45
CA VAL A 384 -2.28 -22.07 7.75
C VAL A 384 -3.39 -22.30 6.73
N GLU A 385 -3.73 -21.27 5.95
CA GLU A 385 -4.76 -21.28 4.91
C GLU A 385 -4.18 -21.60 3.52
N GLU A 386 -2.84 -21.55 3.35
CA GLU A 386 -2.16 -21.78 2.08
C GLU A 386 -1.70 -23.23 1.95
N SER A 387 -1.86 -23.83 0.76
CA SER A 387 -1.31 -25.15 0.43
C SER A 387 0.18 -25.08 0.17
N ASP A 388 0.66 -24.00 -0.41
CA ASP A 388 1.98 -23.86 -0.96
C ASP A 388 2.80 -22.75 -0.31
N TRP A 389 4.14 -22.90 -0.37
CA TRP A 389 5.07 -21.89 0.09
C TRP A 389 5.13 -20.72 -0.89
N GLN A 390 4.97 -19.50 -0.37
CA GLN A 390 5.00 -18.25 -1.12
C GLN A 390 6.30 -17.49 -0.87
N LEU A 391 6.82 -16.80 -1.89
CA LEU A 391 8.01 -15.97 -1.77
C LEU A 391 7.72 -14.73 -0.91
N ILE A 392 8.69 -14.34 -0.09
CA ILE A 392 8.67 -13.07 0.65
C ILE A 392 9.41 -12.01 -0.17
N ARG A 393 8.75 -10.88 -0.40
CA ARG A 393 9.31 -9.76 -1.16
C ARG A 393 10.36 -9.01 -0.37
N LYS A 394 11.36 -8.49 -1.07
CA LYS A 394 12.29 -7.48 -0.56
C LYS A 394 11.82 -6.08 -0.95
N TYR A 395 12.21 -5.11 -0.14
CA TYR A 395 12.14 -3.71 -0.55
C TYR A 395 12.96 -3.49 -1.84
N GLY A 396 12.39 -2.77 -2.81
CA GLY A 396 12.97 -2.61 -4.14
C GLY A 396 12.42 -3.57 -5.19
N GLY A 397 11.35 -4.33 -4.87
CA GLY A 397 10.58 -5.11 -5.87
C GLY A 397 11.25 -6.40 -6.34
N ASN A 398 12.13 -7.00 -5.54
CA ASN A 398 12.72 -8.29 -5.84
C ASN A 398 12.58 -9.28 -4.66
N TYR A 399 13.04 -10.52 -4.86
CA TYR A 399 12.93 -11.59 -3.88
C TYR A 399 14.28 -12.12 -3.43
N TYR A 400 15.31 -12.03 -4.27
CA TYR A 400 16.54 -12.80 -4.15
C TYR A 400 17.73 -11.94 -3.71
N CYS A 401 18.62 -12.56 -2.91
CA CYS A 401 20.02 -12.18 -2.78
C CYS A 401 20.89 -13.27 -3.39
N TYR A 402 22.07 -12.92 -3.82
CA TYR A 402 22.97 -13.85 -4.52
C TYR A 402 24.33 -13.88 -3.84
N PHE A 403 24.98 -15.05 -3.92
CA PHE A 403 26.39 -15.19 -3.59
C PHE A 403 27.03 -16.27 -4.49
N SER A 404 28.33 -16.28 -4.55
CA SER A 404 29.08 -17.32 -5.26
C SER A 404 30.17 -17.91 -4.37
N VAL A 405 30.57 -19.13 -4.67
CA VAL A 405 31.68 -19.82 -4.02
C VAL A 405 32.71 -20.20 -5.09
N ALA A 406 33.91 -19.70 -4.91
CA ALA A 406 35.02 -20.00 -5.83
C ALA A 406 35.59 -21.41 -5.55
N ALA A 407 36.47 -21.89 -6.46
CA ALA A 407 37.11 -23.21 -6.33
C ALA A 407 37.97 -23.39 -5.06
N ASP A 408 38.49 -22.31 -4.53
CA ASP A 408 39.27 -22.28 -3.28
C ASP A 408 38.39 -22.19 -2.02
N GLY A 409 37.06 -22.19 -2.17
CA GLY A 409 36.08 -22.06 -1.11
C GLY A 409 35.78 -20.61 -0.65
N THR A 410 36.29 -19.61 -1.38
CA THR A 410 36.04 -18.21 -1.07
C THR A 410 34.57 -17.85 -1.37
N VAL A 411 33.84 -17.35 -0.35
CA VAL A 411 32.48 -16.87 -0.49
C VAL A 411 32.50 -15.39 -0.90
N LYS A 412 31.86 -15.06 -2.03
CA LYS A 412 31.68 -13.70 -2.55
C LYS A 412 30.20 -13.37 -2.61
N VAL A 413 29.83 -12.25 -2.03
CA VAL A 413 28.45 -11.71 -1.96
C VAL A 413 28.33 -10.52 -2.89
#